data_5bc9fc80c13c991c3f31866041766e19
#
_entry.id   5bc9fc80c13c991c3f31866041766e19
#
_cell.length_a   1.000
_cell.length_b   1.000
_cell.length_c   1.000
_cell.angle_alpha   90.00
_cell.angle_beta   90.00
_cell.angle_gamma   90.00
#
_symmetry.space_group_name_H-M   'P 1'
#
loop_
_entity.id
_entity.type
_entity.pdbx_description
1 polymer ?
#
loop_
_entity_poly.entity_id
_entity_poly.type
_entity_poly.pdbx_seq_one_letter_code
_entity_poly.pdbx_strand_id
1 'polypeptide(L)'
;MNGLGGERVSKREFIKRVARRAGVPTRVAALVYEATVEEILDTVSDSKRVTLTGFGKFFLQRHKGHRVTTIGDRAENATDLGEIADYSVLKFSATRAVNKDVGYRLSQRTDRIADDTEQSAGAAGPHPHAAP
;
A
#
# COMPACT_ATOMS: atom_id res chain seq x y z
N MET A 1 -0.17 11.42 16.45
CA MET A 1 0.75 11.13 15.38
C MET A 1 -0.03 10.80 14.11
N ASN A 2 -0.02 11.73 13.22
CA ASN A 2 -0.67 11.51 11.94
C ASN A 2 0.11 10.46 11.18
N GLY A 3 -0.37 9.24 11.24
CA GLY A 3 0.18 8.21 10.40
C GLY A 3 0.17 8.69 8.95
N LEU A 4 1.19 8.35 8.20
CA LEU A 4 1.25 8.53 6.76
C LEU A 4 0.15 7.73 6.04
N GLY A 5 -0.79 7.14 6.80
CA GLY A 5 -1.96 6.46 6.30
C GLY A 5 -2.96 7.47 5.77
N GLY A 6 -2.95 7.71 4.49
CA GLY A 6 -3.98 8.46 3.82
C GLY A 6 -5.33 7.74 3.84
N GLU A 7 -6.31 8.34 3.21
CA GLU A 7 -7.63 7.77 3.01
C GLU A 7 -7.55 6.38 2.39
N ARG A 8 -8.33 5.47 2.92
CA ARG A 8 -8.34 4.08 2.46
C ARG A 8 -9.13 3.95 1.16
N VAL A 9 -8.51 3.38 0.14
CA VAL A 9 -9.18 2.93 -1.07
C VAL A 9 -9.54 1.45 -0.87
N SER A 10 -10.83 1.12 -0.93
CA SER A 10 -11.30 -0.26 -0.79
C SER A 10 -10.91 -1.09 -2.02
N LYS A 11 -10.93 -2.43 -1.87
CA LYS A 11 -10.73 -3.36 -2.98
C LYS A 11 -11.70 -3.06 -4.12
N ARG A 12 -12.98 -2.84 -3.81
CA ARG A 12 -14.02 -2.55 -4.79
C ARG A 12 -13.71 -1.26 -5.57
N GLU A 13 -13.35 -0.20 -4.87
CA GLU A 13 -13.00 1.07 -5.50
C GLU A 13 -11.72 0.94 -6.34
N PHE A 14 -10.73 0.21 -5.83
CA PHE A 14 -9.50 -0.06 -6.56
C PHE A 14 -9.79 -0.78 -7.89
N ILE A 15 -10.61 -1.83 -7.87
CA ILE A 15 -10.97 -2.57 -9.09
C ILE A 15 -11.70 -1.67 -10.10
N LYS A 16 -12.59 -0.79 -9.64
CA LYS A 16 -13.25 0.18 -10.50
C LYS A 16 -12.27 1.12 -11.19
N ARG A 17 -11.26 1.58 -10.46
CA ARG A 17 -10.21 2.46 -11.00
C ARG A 17 -9.36 1.73 -12.03
N VAL A 18 -9.02 0.47 -11.77
CA VAL A 18 -8.29 -0.39 -12.71
C VAL A 18 -9.10 -0.59 -14.00
N ALA A 19 -10.39 -0.87 -13.87
CA ALA A 19 -11.30 -1.05 -15.02
C ALA A 19 -11.32 0.18 -15.91
N ARG A 20 -11.46 1.38 -15.33
CA ARG A 20 -11.42 2.65 -16.05
C ARG A 20 -10.09 2.87 -16.76
N ARG A 21 -8.99 2.61 -16.08
CA ARG A 21 -7.64 2.77 -16.65
C ARG A 21 -7.39 1.82 -17.81
N ALA A 22 -7.86 0.58 -17.69
CA ALA A 22 -7.70 -0.44 -18.72
C ALA A 22 -8.72 -0.32 -19.85
N GLY A 23 -9.78 0.46 -19.67
CA GLY A 23 -10.87 0.57 -20.64
C GLY A 23 -11.70 -0.71 -20.78
N VAL A 24 -11.88 -1.43 -19.67
CA VAL A 24 -12.65 -2.68 -19.63
C VAL A 24 -13.80 -2.58 -18.64
N PRO A 25 -14.86 -3.41 -18.80
CA PRO A 25 -15.90 -3.47 -17.79
C PRO A 25 -15.36 -3.86 -16.41
N THR A 26 -15.97 -3.34 -15.35
CA THR A 26 -15.57 -3.64 -13.97
C THR A 26 -15.56 -5.13 -13.70
N ARG A 27 -16.50 -5.88 -14.24
CA ARG A 27 -16.56 -7.35 -14.10
C ARG A 27 -15.30 -8.01 -14.63
N VAL A 28 -14.79 -7.57 -15.79
CA VAL A 28 -13.56 -8.10 -16.38
C VAL A 28 -12.36 -7.78 -15.50
N ALA A 29 -12.26 -6.55 -15.04
CA ALA A 29 -11.18 -6.13 -14.14
C ALA A 29 -11.19 -6.95 -12.84
N ALA A 30 -12.37 -7.23 -12.29
CA ALA A 30 -12.51 -8.06 -11.09
C ALA A 30 -12.01 -9.48 -11.32
N LEU A 31 -12.36 -10.09 -12.44
CA LEU A 31 -11.89 -11.44 -12.78
C LEU A 31 -10.36 -11.48 -12.94
N VAL A 32 -9.79 -10.51 -13.62
CA VAL A 32 -8.32 -10.41 -13.81
C VAL A 32 -7.62 -10.17 -12.47
N TYR A 33 -8.19 -9.34 -11.62
CA TYR A 33 -7.66 -9.09 -10.28
C TYR A 33 -7.62 -10.38 -9.46
N GLU A 34 -8.72 -11.11 -9.40
CA GLU A 34 -8.79 -12.37 -8.64
C GLU A 34 -7.80 -13.41 -9.19
N ALA A 35 -7.71 -13.54 -10.50
CA ALA A 35 -6.75 -14.43 -11.14
C ALA A 35 -5.30 -14.04 -10.82
N THR A 36 -5.00 -12.75 -10.81
CA THR A 36 -3.66 -12.24 -10.49
C THR A 36 -3.27 -12.58 -9.05
N VAL A 37 -4.17 -12.35 -8.10
CA VAL A 37 -3.93 -12.66 -6.69
C VAL A 37 -3.74 -14.16 -6.50
N GLU A 38 -4.60 -14.99 -7.09
CA GLU A 38 -4.49 -16.45 -7.00
C GLU A 38 -3.17 -16.96 -7.57
N GLU A 39 -2.73 -16.44 -8.71
CA GLU A 39 -1.47 -16.83 -9.34
C GLU A 39 -0.27 -16.45 -8.47
N ILE A 40 -0.29 -15.28 -7.85
CA ILE A 40 0.74 -14.87 -6.90
C ILE A 40 0.78 -15.84 -5.70
N LEU A 41 -0.38 -16.14 -5.11
CA LEU A 41 -0.47 -17.02 -3.96
C LEU A 41 0.00 -18.43 -4.27
N ASP A 42 -0.39 -18.99 -5.39
CA ASP A 42 0.02 -20.33 -5.82
C ASP A 42 1.52 -20.40 -6.06
N THR A 43 2.07 -19.44 -6.76
CA THR A 43 3.50 -19.39 -7.09
C THR A 43 4.35 -19.26 -5.82
N VAL A 44 3.95 -18.38 -4.92
CA VAL A 44 4.67 -18.16 -3.66
C VAL A 44 4.53 -19.36 -2.72
N SER A 45 3.36 -20.01 -2.71
CA SER A 45 3.13 -21.24 -1.93
C SER A 45 4.02 -22.40 -2.40
N ASP A 46 4.42 -22.39 -3.64
CA ASP A 46 5.37 -23.36 -4.22
C ASP A 46 6.84 -22.94 -3.99
N SER A 47 7.08 -22.04 -3.04
CA SER A 47 8.40 -21.51 -2.68
C SER A 47 9.13 -20.79 -3.82
N LYS A 48 8.38 -20.33 -4.81
CA LYS A 48 8.89 -19.53 -5.92
C LYS A 48 8.65 -18.05 -5.64
N ARG A 49 9.37 -17.22 -6.31
CA ARG A 49 9.25 -15.77 -6.24
C ARG A 49 8.54 -15.25 -7.49
N VAL A 50 7.63 -14.31 -7.33
CA VAL A 50 7.04 -13.60 -8.47
C VAL A 50 7.77 -12.28 -8.62
N THR A 51 8.51 -12.12 -9.70
CA THR A 51 9.21 -10.87 -10.00
C THR A 51 8.46 -10.13 -11.09
N LEU A 52 7.95 -8.94 -10.76
CA LEU A 52 7.32 -8.03 -11.69
C LEU A 52 8.33 -6.92 -12.00
N THR A 53 9.03 -7.08 -13.11
CA THR A 53 10.12 -6.17 -13.52
C THR A 53 9.64 -4.73 -13.56
N GLY A 54 10.36 -3.84 -12.88
CA GLY A 54 10.00 -2.42 -12.78
C GLY A 54 8.99 -2.09 -11.68
N PHE A 55 8.50 -3.11 -10.96
CA PHE A 55 7.54 -2.89 -9.88
C PHE A 55 8.05 -3.46 -8.55
N GLY A 56 8.23 -4.75 -8.47
CA GLY A 56 8.68 -5.39 -7.25
C GLY A 56 8.61 -6.91 -7.32
N LYS A 57 8.78 -7.53 -6.19
CA LYS A 57 8.74 -8.99 -6.08
C LYS A 57 7.91 -9.43 -4.87
N PHE A 58 7.20 -10.52 -5.05
CA PHE A 58 6.50 -11.24 -3.99
C PHE A 58 7.29 -12.50 -3.65
N PHE A 59 7.44 -12.79 -2.37
CA PHE A 59 8.21 -13.93 -1.90
C PHE A 59 7.76 -14.33 -0.49
N LEU A 60 8.13 -15.55 -0.08
CA LEU A 60 7.93 -15.98 1.29
C LEU A 60 9.13 -15.60 2.15
N GLN A 61 8.84 -15.06 3.32
CA GLN A 61 9.82 -14.87 4.37
C GLN A 61 9.52 -15.83 5.51
N ARG A 62 10.51 -16.65 5.88
CA ARG A 62 10.39 -17.55 7.02
C ARG A 62 10.70 -16.80 8.30
N HIS A 63 9.85 -17.00 9.29
CA HIS A 63 10.09 -16.59 10.66
C HIS A 63 10.30 -17.82 11.52
N LYS A 64 11.38 -17.84 12.29
CA LYS A 64 11.62 -18.91 13.26
C LYS A 64 10.61 -18.80 14.38
N GLY A 65 10.02 -19.93 14.71
CA GLY A 65 9.20 -20.07 15.90
C GLY A 65 10.00 -19.76 17.15
N HIS A 66 9.32 -19.33 18.16
CA HIS A 66 9.92 -19.07 19.46
C HIS A 66 8.97 -19.51 20.56
N ARG A 67 9.55 -19.76 21.72
CA ARG A 67 8.77 -20.11 22.90
C ARG A 67 8.22 -18.83 23.50
N VAL A 68 6.90 -18.74 23.60
CA VAL A 68 6.25 -17.61 24.23
C VAL A 68 6.04 -17.93 25.70
N THR A 69 6.76 -17.22 26.54
CA THR A 69 6.58 -17.26 28.00
C THR A 69 6.02 -15.93 28.44
N THR A 70 4.90 -15.95 29.14
CA THR A 70 4.43 -14.76 29.84
C THR A 70 5.21 -14.66 31.16
N ILE A 71 6.05 -13.66 31.28
CA ILE A 71 6.73 -13.35 32.52
C ILE A 71 5.73 -12.58 33.38
N GLY A 72 5.07 -13.29 34.29
CA GLY A 72 4.37 -12.62 35.38
C GLY A 72 5.37 -12.05 36.37
N ASP A 73 4.95 -11.07 37.19
CA ASP A 73 5.77 -10.38 38.19
C ASP A 73 6.45 -11.31 39.23
N ARG A 74 6.16 -12.59 39.17
CA ARG A 74 6.80 -13.64 39.97
C ARG A 74 7.14 -14.79 39.06
N ALA A 75 8.39 -15.20 39.10
CA ALA A 75 8.91 -16.34 38.33
C ALA A 75 8.13 -17.65 38.56
N GLU A 76 7.39 -17.74 39.68
CA GLU A 76 6.55 -18.89 40.01
C GLU A 76 5.25 -18.97 39.20
N ASN A 77 4.87 -17.88 38.54
CA ASN A 77 3.64 -17.76 37.76
C ASN A 77 3.91 -17.60 36.23
N ALA A 78 5.10 -17.97 35.80
CA ALA A 78 5.41 -17.99 34.35
C ALA A 78 4.52 -19.04 33.68
N THR A 79 3.52 -18.59 32.95
CA THR A 79 2.68 -19.46 32.15
C THR A 79 3.37 -19.70 30.83
N ASP A 80 3.75 -20.92 30.56
CA ASP A 80 4.24 -21.34 29.26
C ASP A 80 3.05 -21.33 28.27
N LEU A 81 3.03 -20.37 27.36
CA LEU A 81 1.98 -20.25 26.34
C LEU A 81 2.21 -21.16 25.14
N GLY A 82 3.24 -22.01 25.20
CA GLY A 82 3.57 -22.95 24.15
C GLY A 82 4.59 -22.43 23.14
N GLU A 83 4.92 -23.29 22.20
CA GLU A 83 5.84 -22.96 21.11
C GLU A 83 5.06 -22.47 19.90
N ILE A 84 5.49 -21.32 19.37
CA ILE A 84 5.05 -20.90 18.04
C ILE A 84 5.94 -21.63 17.05
N ALA A 85 5.34 -22.50 16.23
CA ALA A 85 6.05 -23.18 15.15
C ALA A 85 6.62 -22.17 14.14
N ASP A 86 7.62 -22.58 13.40
CA ASP A 86 8.12 -21.82 12.26
C ASP A 86 6.95 -21.53 11.30
N TYR A 87 6.88 -20.30 10.82
CA TYR A 87 5.84 -19.90 9.90
C TYR A 87 6.41 -19.02 8.78
N SER A 88 5.73 -19.01 7.68
CA SER A 88 6.10 -18.20 6.52
C SER A 88 5.06 -17.12 6.28
N VAL A 89 5.50 -15.96 5.89
CA VAL A 89 4.63 -14.84 5.55
C VAL A 89 4.93 -14.35 4.14
N LEU A 90 3.89 -13.92 3.46
CA LEU A 90 4.01 -13.27 2.17
C LEU A 90 4.60 -11.87 2.36
N LYS A 91 5.66 -11.57 1.62
CA LYS A 91 6.29 -10.25 1.57
C LYS A 91 6.27 -9.69 0.17
N PHE A 92 6.17 -8.39 0.10
CA PHE A 92 6.36 -7.63 -1.13
C PHE A 92 7.52 -6.66 -0.94
N SER A 93 8.42 -6.61 -1.92
CA SER A 93 9.54 -5.67 -1.94
C SER A 93 9.50 -4.87 -3.22
N ALA A 94 9.25 -3.57 -3.12
CA ALA A 94 9.26 -2.68 -4.27
C ALA A 94 10.67 -2.47 -4.80
N THR A 95 10.80 -2.27 -6.10
CA THR A 95 12.08 -1.92 -6.71
C THR A 95 12.49 -0.49 -6.34
N ARG A 96 13.79 -0.23 -6.41
CA ARG A 96 14.31 1.13 -6.22
C ARG A 96 13.71 2.11 -7.24
N ALA A 97 13.54 1.67 -8.49
CA ALA A 97 12.94 2.49 -9.54
C ALA A 97 11.51 2.90 -9.22
N VAL A 98 10.70 1.96 -8.70
CA VAL A 98 9.32 2.24 -8.28
C VAL A 98 9.29 3.24 -7.12
N ASN A 99 10.16 3.07 -6.14
CA ASN A 99 10.24 3.99 -5.01
C ASN A 99 10.61 5.41 -5.45
N LYS A 100 11.51 5.53 -6.41
CA LYS A 100 11.84 6.82 -7.03
C LYS A 100 10.65 7.42 -7.78
N ASP A 101 9.92 6.61 -8.54
CA ASP A 101 8.73 7.05 -9.28
C ASP A 101 7.64 7.55 -8.32
N VAL A 102 7.38 6.83 -7.24
CA VAL A 102 6.42 7.25 -6.21
C VAL A 102 6.83 8.58 -5.59
N GLY A 103 8.12 8.75 -5.27
CA GLY A 103 8.64 10.01 -4.75
C GLY A 103 8.45 11.18 -5.71
N TYR A 104 8.71 10.96 -6.99
CA TYR A 104 8.49 11.95 -8.04
C TYR A 104 7.01 12.33 -8.17
N ARG A 105 6.11 11.35 -8.22
CA ARG A 105 4.65 11.59 -8.29
C ARG A 105 4.15 12.37 -7.09
N LEU A 106 4.70 12.09 -5.91
CA LEU A 106 4.34 12.79 -4.69
C LEU A 106 4.75 14.26 -4.75
N SER A 107 5.98 14.57 -5.20
CA SER A 107 6.45 15.95 -5.33
C SER A 107 5.62 16.75 -6.34
N GLN A 108 5.27 16.14 -7.47
CA GLN A 108 4.42 16.78 -8.48
C GLN A 108 3.04 17.16 -7.94
N ARG A 109 2.48 16.35 -7.07
CA ARG A 109 1.19 16.65 -6.42
C ARG A 109 1.29 17.78 -5.42
N THR A 110 2.37 17.83 -4.67
CA THR A 110 2.61 18.89 -3.69
C THR A 110 2.77 20.23 -4.40
N ASP A 111 3.52 20.28 -5.49
CA ASP A 111 3.71 21.49 -6.29
C ASP A 111 2.38 21.99 -6.89
N ARG A 112 1.56 21.07 -7.38
CA ARG A 112 0.26 21.41 -7.95
C ARG A 112 -0.70 21.98 -6.91
N ILE A 113 -0.72 21.44 -5.71
CA ILE A 113 -1.53 21.94 -4.59
C ILE A 113 -1.07 23.34 -4.18
N ALA A 114 0.23 23.59 -4.14
CA ALA A 114 0.80 24.91 -3.84
C ALA A 114 0.39 25.94 -4.89
N ASP A 115 0.46 25.59 -6.17
CA ASP A 115 0.04 26.43 -7.29
C ASP A 115 -1.45 26.79 -7.23
N ASP A 116 -2.31 25.81 -7.01
CA ASP A 116 -3.75 26.00 -6.89
C ASP A 116 -4.09 26.92 -5.70
N THR A 117 -3.36 26.80 -4.61
CA THR A 117 -3.55 27.64 -3.43
C THR A 117 -3.12 29.09 -3.71
N GLU A 118 -2.03 29.28 -4.42
CA GLU A 118 -1.55 30.61 -4.81
C GLU A 118 -2.49 31.30 -5.80
N GLN A 119 -3.00 30.59 -6.78
CA GLN A 119 -3.97 31.09 -7.75
C GLN A 119 -5.31 31.44 -7.08
N SER A 120 -5.76 30.63 -6.13
CA SER A 120 -6.98 30.90 -5.37
C SER A 120 -6.84 32.14 -4.47
N ALA A 121 -5.67 32.35 -3.88
CA ALA A 121 -5.37 33.55 -3.08
C ALA A 121 -5.24 34.81 -3.95
N GLY A 122 -4.69 34.68 -5.15
CA GLY A 122 -4.55 35.77 -6.12
C GLY A 122 -5.86 36.23 -6.74
N ALA A 123 -6.86 35.36 -6.85
CA ALA A 123 -8.16 35.69 -7.39
C ALA A 123 -9.05 36.53 -6.45
N ALA A 124 -8.66 36.67 -5.21
CA ALA A 124 -9.36 37.47 -4.20
C ALA A 124 -8.85 38.93 -4.10
N GLY A 125 -8.23 39.43 -5.15
CA GLY A 125 -7.80 40.82 -5.23
C GLY A 125 -8.98 41.79 -5.10
N PRO A 126 -8.78 42.96 -4.50
CA PRO A 126 -9.87 43.93 -4.33
C PRO A 126 -10.41 44.35 -5.70
N HIS A 127 -11.72 44.16 -5.86
CA HIS A 127 -12.41 44.73 -7.01
C HIS A 127 -12.14 46.24 -7.04
N PRO A 128 -11.69 46.78 -8.17
CA PRO A 128 -11.61 48.24 -8.28
C PRO A 128 -13.03 48.77 -8.10
N HIS A 129 -13.23 49.55 -7.05
CA HIS A 129 -14.45 50.29 -6.89
C HIS A 129 -14.52 51.24 -8.08
N ALA A 130 -15.46 50.99 -8.97
CA ALA A 130 -15.82 51.98 -9.94
C ALA A 130 -16.46 53.10 -9.15
N ALA A 131 -15.73 54.18 -8.92
CA ALA A 131 -16.30 55.41 -8.43
C ALA A 131 -17.32 55.92 -9.48
N PRO A 132 -18.48 56.46 -9.08
CA PRO A 132 -19.41 57.06 -10.00
C PRO A 132 -18.83 58.29 -10.65
#